data_9e20ecc68b830e1b73cffc83c7488d1a
#
_entry.id   9e20ecc68b830e1b73cffc83c7488d1a
#
_cell.length_a   1.000
_cell.length_b   1.000
_cell.length_c   1.000
_cell.angle_alpha   90.00
_cell.angle_beta   90.00
_cell.angle_gamma   90.00
#
_symmetry.space_group_name_H-M   'P 1'
#
loop_
_entity.id
_entity.type
_entity.pdbx_description
1 polymer ?
#
loop_
_entity_poly.entity_id
_entity_poly.type
_entity_poly.pdbx_seq_one_letter_code
_entity_poly.pdbx_strand_id
1 'polypeptide(L)'
;MYGRNVLNGILISIGNPEVNIVNSSKSKLGYRVRLRVCIRGGGTFLWGIKRSLLQHEIESNYKDKEHSGRPKPILVISGLDNLTRLVEMMDSKLITNNDWETFNKSLRMITEKEHLRAEGLEKILKMKGLV
;
A
#
# COMPACT_ATOMS: atom_id res chain seq x y z
N MET A 1 20.11 -0.92 -9.66
CA MET A 1 19.05 -0.37 -8.80
C MET A 1 18.32 0.74 -9.52
N TYR A 2 17.09 0.97 -9.15
CA TYR A 2 16.23 1.92 -9.87
C TYR A 2 16.24 3.28 -9.20
N GLY A 3 16.38 4.36 -9.97
CA GLY A 3 16.25 5.71 -9.45
C GLY A 3 14.81 6.06 -9.11
N ARG A 4 14.61 7.21 -8.44
CA ARG A 4 13.30 7.66 -7.98
C ARG A 4 12.23 7.72 -9.08
N ASN A 5 12.59 8.26 -10.24
CA ASN A 5 11.62 8.40 -11.33
C ASN A 5 11.18 7.05 -11.88
N VAL A 6 12.12 6.10 -11.98
CA VAL A 6 11.81 4.73 -12.42
C VAL A 6 10.94 4.02 -11.38
N LEU A 7 11.26 4.17 -10.09
CA LEU A 7 10.42 3.61 -9.02
C LEU A 7 9.01 4.17 -9.06
N ASN A 8 8.85 5.46 -9.26
CA ASN A 8 7.53 6.09 -9.40
C ASN A 8 6.75 5.49 -10.56
N GLY A 9 7.40 5.32 -11.71
CA GLY A 9 6.77 4.70 -12.87
C GLY A 9 6.33 3.26 -12.59
N ILE A 10 7.18 2.49 -11.93
CA ILE A 10 6.86 1.09 -11.54
C ILE A 10 5.65 1.06 -10.60
N LEU A 11 5.68 1.88 -9.56
CA LEU A 11 4.59 1.90 -8.57
C LEU A 11 3.25 2.29 -9.19
N ILE A 12 3.24 3.28 -10.06
CA ILE A 12 2.01 3.75 -10.69
C ILE A 12 1.49 2.76 -11.73
N SER A 13 2.37 2.12 -12.49
CA SER A 13 1.96 1.22 -13.58
C SER A 13 1.60 -0.18 -13.10
N ILE A 14 2.36 -0.76 -12.16
CA ILE A 14 2.16 -2.15 -11.71
C ILE A 14 2.03 -2.28 -10.19
N GLY A 15 2.24 -1.23 -9.43
CA GLY A 15 1.98 -1.24 -8.00
C GLY A 15 0.49 -1.37 -7.73
N ASN A 16 0.14 -2.18 -6.75
CA ASN A 16 -1.26 -2.40 -6.36
C ASN A 16 -1.47 -1.90 -4.93
N PRO A 17 -1.97 -0.65 -4.77
CA PRO A 17 -2.31 -0.14 -3.45
C PRO A 17 -3.59 -0.78 -2.97
N GLU A 18 -3.56 -1.34 -1.75
CA GLU A 18 -4.69 -2.05 -1.17
C GLU A 18 -5.14 -1.40 0.12
N VAL A 19 -6.44 -1.13 0.20
CA VAL A 19 -7.11 -0.69 1.42
C VAL A 19 -8.05 -1.82 1.82
N ASN A 20 -7.70 -2.57 2.85
CA ASN A 20 -8.45 -3.74 3.27
C ASN A 20 -9.19 -3.48 4.59
N ILE A 21 -10.48 -3.77 4.58
CA ILE A 21 -11.32 -3.72 5.78
C ILE A 21 -11.47 -5.16 6.25
N VAL A 22 -10.92 -5.45 7.42
CA VAL A 22 -10.96 -6.81 7.98
C VAL A 22 -11.72 -6.83 9.29
N ASN A 23 -12.42 -7.92 9.57
CA ASN A 23 -13.10 -8.12 10.85
C ASN A 23 -12.05 -8.23 11.96
N SER A 24 -12.31 -7.54 13.07
CA SER A 24 -11.42 -7.58 14.22
C SER A 24 -12.21 -7.50 15.51
N SER A 25 -12.18 -8.56 16.30
CA SER A 25 -12.83 -8.60 17.62
C SER A 25 -12.15 -7.67 18.64
N LYS A 26 -10.90 -7.27 18.37
CA LYS A 26 -10.12 -6.37 19.24
C LYS A 26 -10.41 -4.88 18.97
N SER A 27 -11.08 -4.56 17.88
CA SER A 27 -11.42 -3.18 17.52
C SER A 27 -12.79 -2.83 18.12
N LYS A 28 -12.94 -1.59 18.60
CA LYS A 28 -14.20 -1.08 19.11
C LYS A 28 -15.33 -1.12 18.08
N LEU A 29 -14.98 -0.90 16.81
CA LEU A 29 -15.95 -0.88 15.70
C LEU A 29 -16.15 -2.26 15.07
N GLY A 30 -15.45 -3.29 15.54
CA GLY A 30 -15.50 -4.64 14.96
C GLY A 30 -14.72 -4.81 13.68
N TYR A 31 -14.03 -3.76 13.18
CA TYR A 31 -13.28 -3.77 11.94
C TYR A 31 -11.92 -3.11 12.13
N ARG A 32 -10.99 -3.52 11.30
CA ARG A 32 -9.65 -2.90 11.21
C ARG A 32 -9.36 -2.56 9.76
N VAL A 33 -8.82 -1.37 9.53
CA VAL A 33 -8.35 -0.96 8.21
C VAL A 33 -6.87 -1.32 8.10
N ARG A 34 -6.51 -2.05 7.04
CA ARG A 34 -5.13 -2.45 6.77
C ARG A 34 -4.72 -1.94 5.39
N LEU A 35 -3.59 -1.24 5.35
CA LEU A 35 -3.03 -0.71 4.12
C LEU A 35 -1.78 -1.48 3.74
N ARG A 36 -1.63 -1.76 2.46
CA ARG A 36 -0.39 -2.31 1.90
C ARG A 36 -0.28 -2.00 0.42
N VAL A 37 0.93 -2.03 -0.10
CA VAL A 37 1.20 -1.94 -1.53
C VAL A 37 1.87 -3.23 -1.95
N CYS A 38 1.31 -3.88 -2.96
CA CYS A 38 1.82 -5.14 -3.50
C CYS A 38 2.36 -4.93 -4.90
N ILE A 39 3.52 -5.53 -5.18
CA ILE A 39 4.11 -5.52 -6.52
C ILE A 39 4.39 -6.98 -6.89
N ARG A 40 3.89 -7.40 -8.04
CA ARG A 40 4.07 -8.76 -8.54
C ARG A 40 4.95 -8.76 -9.78
N GLY A 41 5.80 -9.77 -9.91
CA GLY A 41 6.72 -9.88 -11.04
C GLY A 41 7.78 -10.94 -10.77
N GLY A 42 8.81 -10.98 -11.61
CA GLY A 42 9.92 -11.89 -11.44
C GLY A 42 10.77 -11.58 -10.22
N GLY A 43 11.40 -12.60 -9.62
CA GLY A 43 12.17 -12.46 -8.40
C GLY A 43 13.31 -11.44 -8.50
N THR A 44 14.09 -11.50 -9.58
CA THR A 44 15.21 -10.56 -9.79
C THR A 44 14.73 -9.11 -9.85
N PHE A 45 13.63 -8.88 -10.57
CA PHE A 45 13.02 -7.57 -10.68
C PHE A 45 12.54 -7.06 -9.31
N LEU A 46 11.85 -7.89 -8.55
CA LEU A 46 11.34 -7.52 -7.23
C LEU A 46 12.47 -7.25 -6.23
N TRP A 47 13.55 -8.02 -6.28
CA TRP A 47 14.72 -7.77 -5.44
C TRP A 47 15.39 -6.43 -5.79
N GLY A 48 15.42 -6.06 -7.07
CA GLY A 48 15.90 -4.75 -7.51
C GLY A 48 15.07 -3.62 -6.93
N ILE A 49 13.74 -3.77 -6.94
CA ILE A 49 12.82 -2.80 -6.32
C ILE A 49 13.06 -2.72 -4.81
N LYS A 50 13.16 -3.86 -4.14
CA LYS A 50 13.40 -3.91 -2.69
C LYS A 50 14.66 -3.15 -2.30
N ARG A 51 15.76 -3.37 -3.00
CA ARG A 51 17.03 -2.67 -2.76
C ARG A 51 16.90 -1.17 -3.01
N SER A 52 16.20 -0.79 -4.06
CA SER A 52 15.98 0.62 -4.40
C SER A 52 15.15 1.33 -3.34
N LEU A 53 14.11 0.67 -2.84
CA LEU A 53 13.29 1.21 -1.76
C LEU A 53 14.08 1.39 -0.47
N LEU A 54 14.99 0.48 -0.15
CA LEU A 54 15.86 0.60 1.03
C LEU A 54 16.72 1.86 1.01
N GLN A 55 17.11 2.34 -0.16
CA GLN A 55 17.85 3.61 -0.29
C GLN A 55 17.01 4.82 0.13
N HIS A 56 15.70 4.69 0.13
CA HIS A 56 14.75 5.71 0.61
C HIS A 56 14.23 5.38 2.01
N GLU A 57 14.91 4.46 2.71
CA GLU A 57 14.53 4.02 4.05
C GLU A 57 13.15 3.36 4.11
N ILE A 58 12.74 2.75 3.00
CA ILE A 58 11.47 2.02 2.89
C ILE A 58 11.78 0.53 2.93
N GLU A 59 11.31 -0.14 3.98
CA GLU A 59 11.44 -1.59 4.10
C GLU A 59 10.27 -2.26 3.38
N SER A 60 10.54 -3.43 2.82
CA SER A 60 9.53 -4.23 2.13
C SER A 60 9.79 -5.70 2.39
N ASN A 61 8.79 -6.52 2.14
CA ASN A 61 8.85 -7.95 2.41
C ASN A 61 8.71 -8.73 1.10
N TYR A 62 9.74 -9.51 0.77
CA TYR A 62 9.74 -10.36 -0.42
C TYR A 62 9.29 -11.77 -0.06
N LYS A 63 8.42 -12.34 -0.89
CA LYS A 63 8.03 -13.74 -0.81
C LYS A 63 8.21 -14.40 -2.16
N ASP A 64 8.83 -15.58 -2.20
CA ASP A 64 8.97 -16.37 -3.43
C ASP A 64 7.62 -16.78 -4.00
N LYS A 65 6.66 -17.03 -3.11
CA LYS A 65 5.29 -17.40 -3.47
C LYS A 65 4.33 -16.58 -2.63
N GLU A 66 3.34 -15.99 -3.28
CA GLU A 66 2.32 -15.20 -2.58
C GLU A 66 1.50 -16.11 -1.65
N HIS A 67 0.96 -17.19 -2.20
CA HIS A 67 0.28 -18.27 -1.46
C HIS A 67 0.03 -19.44 -2.41
N SER A 68 -0.55 -20.53 -1.92
CA SER A 68 -0.76 -21.76 -2.69
C SER A 68 -1.58 -21.54 -3.98
N GLY A 69 -2.57 -20.64 -3.95
CA GLY A 69 -3.38 -20.29 -5.13
C GLY A 69 -2.71 -19.30 -6.08
N ARG A 70 -1.62 -18.66 -5.64
CA ARG A 70 -0.80 -17.73 -6.43
C ARG A 70 0.67 -18.01 -6.17
N PRO A 71 1.27 -18.97 -6.91
CA PRO A 71 2.63 -19.46 -6.61
C PRO A 71 3.76 -18.57 -7.15
N LYS A 72 3.48 -17.33 -7.54
CA LYS A 72 4.47 -16.40 -8.08
C LYS A 72 4.99 -15.45 -7.01
N PRO A 73 6.19 -14.86 -7.22
CA PRO A 73 6.77 -13.92 -6.25
C PRO A 73 5.95 -12.66 -6.07
N ILE A 74 6.01 -12.11 -4.86
CA ILE A 74 5.37 -10.85 -4.51
C ILE A 74 6.28 -10.04 -3.58
N LEU A 75 6.26 -8.72 -3.75
CA LEU A 75 6.88 -7.76 -2.83
C LEU A 75 5.77 -6.96 -2.16
N VAL A 76 5.78 -6.91 -0.83
CA VAL A 76 4.76 -6.23 -0.05
C VAL A 76 5.39 -5.10 0.77
N ILE A 77 4.81 -3.92 0.67
CA ILE A 77 5.19 -2.76 1.49
C ILE A 77 4.02 -2.52 2.45
N SER A 78 4.31 -2.54 3.75
CA SER A 78 3.32 -2.36 4.80
C SER A 78 3.90 -1.58 5.96
N GLY A 79 3.06 -1.17 6.91
CA GLY A 79 3.43 -0.35 8.04
C GLY A 79 3.34 1.14 7.73
N LEU A 80 2.81 1.92 8.68
CA LEU A 80 2.56 3.35 8.46
C LEU A 80 3.81 4.13 8.08
N ASP A 81 4.94 3.85 8.74
CA ASP A 81 6.18 4.56 8.46
C ASP A 81 6.68 4.31 7.04
N ASN A 82 6.67 3.05 6.62
CA ASN A 82 7.09 2.68 5.27
C ASN A 82 6.16 3.26 4.21
N LEU A 83 4.85 3.18 4.44
CA LEU A 83 3.85 3.69 3.49
C LEU A 83 3.87 5.21 3.41
N THR A 84 4.10 5.89 4.52
CA THR A 84 4.24 7.35 4.53
C THR A 84 5.46 7.78 3.71
N ARG A 85 6.60 7.12 3.91
CA ARG A 85 7.81 7.41 3.13
C ARG A 85 7.61 7.11 1.64
N LEU A 86 6.89 6.03 1.34
CA LEU A 86 6.58 5.65 -0.04
C LEU A 86 5.77 6.73 -0.74
N VAL A 87 4.70 7.19 -0.12
CA VAL A 87 3.82 8.24 -0.68
C VAL A 87 4.57 9.57 -0.82
N GLU A 88 5.42 9.92 0.15
CA GLU A 88 6.25 11.13 0.07
C GLU A 88 7.25 11.06 -1.08
N MET A 89 7.78 9.87 -1.37
CA MET A 89 8.70 9.67 -2.49
C MET A 89 7.98 9.78 -3.84
N MET A 90 6.70 9.40 -3.90
CA MET A 90 5.94 9.41 -5.14
C MET A 90 5.59 10.84 -5.56
N ASP A 91 5.65 11.10 -6.87
CA ASP A 91 5.23 12.37 -7.42
C ASP A 91 3.70 12.39 -7.53
N SER A 92 3.06 13.27 -6.76
CA SER A 92 1.60 13.40 -6.75
C SER A 92 1.00 13.75 -8.11
N LYS A 93 1.78 14.40 -8.98
CA LYS A 93 1.33 14.74 -10.33
C LYS A 93 1.15 13.52 -11.22
N LEU A 94 1.82 12.40 -10.89
CA LEU A 94 1.70 11.14 -11.62
C LEU A 94 0.57 10.28 -11.10
N ILE A 95 -0.01 10.62 -9.95
CA ILE A 95 -1.09 9.85 -9.33
C ILE A 95 -2.41 10.29 -9.98
N THR A 96 -2.80 9.58 -11.03
CA THR A 96 -4.04 9.86 -11.78
C THR A 96 -5.10 8.78 -11.60
N ASN A 97 -4.76 7.65 -10.95
CA ASN A 97 -5.71 6.57 -10.81
C ASN A 97 -6.40 6.60 -9.44
N ASN A 98 -7.67 6.17 -9.43
CA ASN A 98 -8.54 6.24 -8.26
C ASN A 98 -8.05 5.37 -7.10
N ASP A 99 -7.39 4.25 -7.37
CA ASP A 99 -6.91 3.34 -6.34
C ASP A 99 -5.81 4.01 -5.49
N TRP A 100 -4.89 4.71 -6.14
CA TRP A 100 -3.85 5.46 -5.44
C TRP A 100 -4.42 6.66 -4.69
N GLU A 101 -5.42 7.35 -5.25
CA GLU A 101 -6.09 8.45 -4.55
C GLU A 101 -6.78 7.94 -3.29
N THR A 102 -7.53 6.84 -3.40
CA THR A 102 -8.21 6.22 -2.26
C THR A 102 -7.19 5.78 -1.20
N PHE A 103 -6.09 5.18 -1.64
CA PHE A 103 -5.01 4.76 -0.74
C PHE A 103 -4.40 5.95 0.00
N ASN A 104 -4.06 7.03 -0.70
CA ASN A 104 -3.45 8.20 -0.09
C ASN A 104 -4.38 8.89 0.91
N LYS A 105 -5.66 9.01 0.58
CA LYS A 105 -6.66 9.57 1.49
C LYS A 105 -6.84 8.69 2.72
N SER A 106 -6.90 7.37 2.52
CA SER A 106 -7.04 6.41 3.62
C SER A 106 -5.81 6.42 4.53
N LEU A 107 -4.60 6.52 3.96
CA LEU A 107 -3.36 6.61 4.71
C LEU A 107 -3.35 7.86 5.61
N ARG A 108 -3.78 9.00 5.07
CA ARG A 108 -3.89 10.25 5.83
C ARG A 108 -4.87 10.09 6.99
N MET A 109 -6.04 9.52 6.73
CA MET A 109 -7.05 9.31 7.76
C MET A 109 -6.57 8.38 8.86
N ILE A 110 -5.85 7.31 8.52
CA ILE A 110 -5.27 6.38 9.48
C ILE A 110 -4.18 7.05 10.32
N THR A 111 -3.34 7.85 9.69
CA THR A 111 -2.29 8.62 10.38
C THR A 111 -2.92 9.57 11.41
N GLU A 112 -4.05 10.18 11.10
CA GLU A 112 -4.80 11.05 11.98
C GLU A 112 -5.77 10.29 12.92
N LYS A 113 -5.76 8.95 12.86
CA LYS A 113 -6.62 8.05 13.64
C LYS A 113 -8.11 8.23 13.41
N GLU A 114 -8.51 8.78 12.27
CA GLU A 114 -9.92 8.97 11.92
C GLU A 114 -10.64 7.63 11.69
N HIS A 115 -9.92 6.59 11.26
CA HIS A 115 -10.48 5.26 11.04
C HIS A 115 -10.98 4.58 12.31
N LEU A 116 -10.59 5.09 13.49
CA LEU A 116 -11.05 4.57 14.78
C LEU A 116 -12.42 5.14 15.18
N ARG A 117 -12.91 6.11 14.43
CA ARG A 117 -14.24 6.68 14.62
C ARG A 117 -15.17 6.11 13.56
N ALA A 118 -16.46 5.93 13.91
CA ALA A 118 -17.46 5.40 12.99
C ALA A 118 -17.56 6.24 11.71
N GLU A 119 -17.54 7.57 11.83
CA GLU A 119 -17.59 8.49 10.69
C GLU A 119 -16.40 8.33 9.76
N GLY A 120 -15.19 8.21 10.31
CA GLY A 120 -13.98 8.02 9.53
C GLY A 120 -13.97 6.67 8.81
N LEU A 121 -14.37 5.61 9.50
CA LEU A 121 -14.48 4.29 8.90
C LEU A 121 -15.51 4.29 7.77
N GLU A 122 -16.66 4.95 7.97
CA GLU A 122 -17.69 5.07 6.92
C GLU A 122 -17.14 5.77 5.67
N LYS A 123 -16.36 6.85 5.84
CA LYS A 123 -15.73 7.55 4.72
C LYS A 123 -14.82 6.63 3.93
N ILE A 124 -14.02 5.81 4.60
CA ILE A 124 -13.13 4.85 3.95
C ILE A 124 -13.95 3.80 3.17
N LEU A 125 -15.02 3.29 3.78
CA LEU A 125 -15.91 2.34 3.13
C LEU A 125 -16.54 2.93 1.87
N LYS A 126 -16.95 4.20 1.90
CA LYS A 126 -17.50 4.90 0.73
C LYS A 126 -16.46 5.07 -0.37
N MET A 127 -15.23 5.45 -0.01
CA MET A 127 -14.15 5.59 -0.99
C MET A 127 -13.84 4.28 -1.69
N LYS A 128 -14.02 3.16 -1.01
CA LYS A 128 -13.85 1.83 -1.60
C LYS A 128 -15.08 1.35 -2.38
N GLY A 129 -16.18 2.08 -2.32
CA GLY A 129 -17.42 1.66 -2.97
C GLY A 129 -18.18 0.54 -2.26
N LEU A 130 -17.95 0.36 -0.95
CA LEU A 130 -18.58 -0.69 -0.16
C LEU A 130 -19.93 -0.26 0.46
N VAL A 131 -20.16 1.03 0.50
CA VAL A 131 -21.42 1.61 0.98
C VAL A 131 -21.83 2.79 0.13
#